data_9af2252cb1ae3fcbbbd4057abeb011b9
#
_entry.id   9af2252cb1ae3fcbbbd4057abeb011b9
#
_cell.length_a   1.000
_cell.length_b   1.000
_cell.length_c   1.000
_cell.angle_alpha   90.00
_cell.angle_beta   90.00
_cell.angle_gamma   90.00
#
_symmetry.space_group_name_H-M   'P 1'
#
loop_
_entity.id
_entity.type
_entity.pdbx_description
1 polymer ?
#
loop_
_entity_poly.entity_id
_entity_poly.type
_entity_poly.pdbx_seq_one_letter_code
_entity_poly.pdbx_strand_id
1 'polypeptide(L)'
;IYERQQRWFQVIEHYEEYLKKYGRVGMPHQIIQAHTAIGRAYWNLNKKREARPSFEAAVRVWRQGAPKKISALKTSKEEKVQYMRQALDGAAEAQFHLSEYAFADFQKVAFPQYKGGKSMARIKKWSDSEFKKWVQRKQGVLRKAEADYAKVAKMTVNAGEVQMKSAPWQIAAASRTGEMYRSFVDEFRDAPIPREIERDPELYDIY
;
A
#
# COMPACT_ATOMS: atom_id res chain seq x y z
N ILE A 1 0.83 -25.59 3.59
CA ILE A 1 2.00 -26.32 3.09
C ILE A 1 2.60 -25.58 1.90
N TYR A 2 1.87 -25.34 0.81
CA TYR A 2 2.37 -24.74 -0.44
C TYR A 2 2.98 -23.34 -0.28
N GLU A 3 2.40 -22.44 0.55
CA GLU A 3 2.96 -21.12 0.81
C GLU A 3 4.36 -21.20 1.46
N ARG A 4 4.55 -22.09 2.45
CA ARG A 4 5.86 -22.30 3.09
C ARG A 4 6.92 -22.84 2.14
N GLN A 5 6.49 -23.57 1.09
CA GLN A 5 7.35 -24.12 0.03
C GLN A 5 7.50 -23.15 -1.16
N GLN A 6 6.91 -21.95 -1.09
CA GLN A 6 6.90 -20.95 -2.17
C GLN A 6 6.33 -21.47 -3.50
N ARG A 7 5.46 -22.48 -3.43
CA ARG A 7 4.80 -23.08 -4.60
C ARG A 7 3.57 -22.26 -4.97
N TRP A 8 3.80 -21.05 -5.46
CA TRP A 8 2.76 -20.03 -5.64
C TRP A 8 1.65 -20.40 -6.63
N PHE A 9 1.97 -21.13 -7.70
CA PHE A 9 0.94 -21.60 -8.63
C PHE A 9 -0.03 -22.57 -7.97
N GLN A 10 0.46 -23.50 -7.14
CA GLN A 10 -0.38 -24.42 -6.39
C GLN A 10 -1.21 -23.71 -5.31
N VAL A 11 -0.68 -22.63 -4.74
CA VAL A 11 -1.46 -21.77 -3.83
C VAL A 11 -2.65 -21.16 -4.56
N ILE A 12 -2.42 -20.60 -5.75
CA ILE A 12 -3.47 -19.99 -6.56
C ILE A 12 -4.54 -21.03 -6.92
N GLU A 13 -4.13 -22.13 -7.55
CA GLU A 13 -5.03 -23.21 -7.99
C GLU A 13 -5.91 -23.72 -6.84
N HIS A 14 -5.29 -24.04 -5.70
CA HIS A 14 -6.00 -24.56 -4.53
C HIS A 14 -7.04 -23.57 -3.97
N TYR A 15 -6.67 -22.28 -3.84
CA TYR A 15 -7.62 -21.30 -3.30
C TYR A 15 -8.67 -20.86 -4.33
N GLU A 16 -8.38 -20.87 -5.63
CA GLU A 16 -9.37 -20.64 -6.68
C GLU A 16 -10.42 -21.76 -6.69
N GLU A 17 -9.99 -23.03 -6.57
CA GLU A 17 -10.90 -24.17 -6.43
C GLU A 17 -11.76 -24.03 -5.16
N TYR A 18 -11.15 -23.67 -4.04
CA TYR A 18 -11.86 -23.40 -2.80
C TYR A 18 -12.93 -22.30 -2.99
N LEU A 19 -12.58 -21.18 -3.60
CA LEU A 19 -13.51 -20.06 -3.83
C LEU A 19 -14.61 -20.43 -4.82
N LYS A 20 -14.32 -21.23 -5.84
CA LYS A 20 -15.32 -21.75 -6.78
C LYS A 20 -16.38 -22.58 -6.04
N LYS A 21 -15.96 -23.41 -5.09
CA LYS A 21 -16.84 -24.30 -4.33
C LYS A 21 -17.55 -23.58 -3.19
N TYR A 22 -16.87 -22.74 -2.45
CA TYR A 22 -17.33 -22.17 -1.18
C TYR A 22 -17.45 -20.65 -1.16
N GLY A 23 -17.09 -19.94 -2.22
CA GLY A 23 -17.04 -18.47 -2.23
C GLY A 23 -18.36 -17.76 -1.91
N ARG A 24 -19.52 -18.44 -2.13
CA ARG A 24 -20.85 -17.90 -1.80
C ARG A 24 -21.36 -18.29 -0.42
N VAL A 25 -20.92 -19.43 0.12
CA VAL A 25 -21.48 -20.06 1.34
C VAL A 25 -20.47 -20.23 2.46
N GLY A 26 -19.19 -20.05 2.17
CA GLY A 26 -18.11 -20.24 3.13
C GLY A 26 -18.05 -19.16 4.21
N MET A 27 -17.31 -19.45 5.25
CA MET A 27 -17.11 -18.53 6.38
C MET A 27 -16.36 -17.27 5.93
N PRO A 28 -16.79 -16.06 6.34
CA PRO A 28 -16.19 -14.82 5.85
C PRO A 28 -14.67 -14.73 6.04
N HIS A 29 -14.13 -15.21 7.18
CA HIS A 29 -12.69 -15.21 7.43
C HIS A 29 -11.93 -16.10 6.44
N GLN A 30 -12.47 -17.25 6.10
CA GLN A 30 -11.86 -18.18 5.14
C GLN A 30 -11.88 -17.62 3.70
N ILE A 31 -12.98 -16.95 3.32
CA ILE A 31 -13.09 -16.28 2.02
C ILE A 31 -12.07 -15.14 1.90
N ILE A 32 -11.94 -14.32 2.96
CA ILE A 32 -10.93 -13.26 3.01
C ILE A 32 -9.53 -13.86 2.90
N GLN A 33 -9.22 -14.89 3.68
CA GLN A 33 -7.92 -15.56 3.64
C GLN A 33 -7.61 -16.15 2.26
N ALA A 34 -8.57 -16.79 1.63
CA ALA A 34 -8.39 -17.36 0.28
C ALA A 34 -8.06 -16.28 -0.75
N HIS A 35 -8.83 -15.18 -0.79
CA HIS A 35 -8.54 -14.06 -1.67
C HIS A 35 -7.19 -13.42 -1.36
N THR A 36 -6.84 -13.23 -0.09
CA THR A 36 -5.55 -12.64 0.31
C THR A 36 -4.39 -13.55 -0.08
N ALA A 37 -4.53 -14.86 0.10
CA ALA A 37 -3.51 -15.84 -0.30
C ALA A 37 -3.27 -15.86 -1.82
N ILE A 38 -4.32 -15.81 -2.63
CA ILE A 38 -4.21 -15.68 -4.10
C ILE A 38 -3.49 -14.39 -4.46
N GLY A 39 -3.91 -13.25 -3.87
CA GLY A 39 -3.26 -11.95 -4.10
C GLY A 39 -1.78 -11.98 -3.75
N ARG A 40 -1.41 -12.54 -2.58
CA ARG A 40 -0.03 -12.71 -2.12
C ARG A 40 0.77 -13.60 -3.07
N ALA A 41 0.19 -14.69 -3.54
CA ALA A 41 0.85 -15.59 -4.48
C ALA A 41 1.18 -14.89 -5.80
N TYR A 42 0.23 -14.17 -6.40
CA TYR A 42 0.47 -13.35 -7.58
C TYR A 42 1.50 -12.24 -7.31
N TRP A 43 1.47 -11.62 -6.13
CA TRP A 43 2.43 -10.59 -5.74
C TRP A 43 3.86 -11.14 -5.69
N ASN A 44 4.06 -12.31 -5.09
CA ASN A 44 5.36 -12.98 -5.02
C ASN A 44 5.86 -13.47 -6.39
N LEU A 45 4.96 -13.76 -7.32
CA LEU A 45 5.28 -14.04 -8.73
C LEU A 45 5.57 -12.76 -9.54
N ASN A 46 5.62 -11.57 -8.90
CA ASN A 46 5.72 -10.27 -9.54
C ASN A 46 4.58 -9.96 -10.54
N LYS A 47 3.46 -10.64 -10.44
CA LYS A 47 2.24 -10.45 -11.22
C LYS A 47 1.28 -9.50 -10.52
N LYS A 48 1.72 -8.23 -10.35
CA LYS A 48 0.97 -7.25 -9.54
C LYS A 48 -0.40 -6.92 -10.11
N ARG A 49 -0.58 -6.95 -11.44
CA ARG A 49 -1.88 -6.69 -12.07
C ARG A 49 -2.90 -7.78 -11.69
N GLU A 50 -2.49 -9.03 -11.70
CA GLU A 50 -3.29 -10.20 -11.35
C GLU A 50 -3.55 -10.28 -9.83
N ALA A 51 -2.65 -9.80 -9.01
CA ALA A 51 -2.81 -9.75 -7.56
C ALA A 51 -3.94 -8.80 -7.12
N ARG A 52 -4.09 -7.65 -7.81
CA ARG A 52 -5.00 -6.58 -7.41
C ARG A 52 -6.45 -7.01 -7.23
N PRO A 53 -7.10 -7.71 -8.19
CA PRO A 53 -8.49 -8.13 -8.04
C PRO A 53 -8.75 -9.00 -6.81
N SER A 54 -7.78 -9.85 -6.47
CA SER A 54 -7.87 -10.73 -5.30
C SER A 54 -7.81 -9.93 -3.99
N PHE A 55 -6.91 -8.98 -3.86
CA PHE A 55 -6.86 -8.09 -2.71
C PHE A 55 -8.13 -7.21 -2.59
N GLU A 56 -8.63 -6.68 -3.70
CA GLU A 56 -9.88 -5.93 -3.73
C GLU A 56 -11.07 -6.79 -3.28
N ALA A 57 -11.11 -8.07 -3.66
CA ALA A 57 -12.13 -9.01 -3.22
C ALA A 57 -12.06 -9.27 -1.71
N ALA A 58 -10.89 -9.50 -1.14
CA ALA A 58 -10.71 -9.68 0.30
C ALA A 58 -11.22 -8.47 1.10
N VAL A 59 -10.81 -7.25 0.71
CA VAL A 59 -11.26 -6.01 1.34
C VAL A 59 -12.77 -5.79 1.17
N ARG A 60 -13.33 -6.17 0.03
CA ARG A 60 -14.77 -6.10 -0.23
C ARG A 60 -15.55 -7.00 0.71
N VAL A 61 -15.14 -8.25 0.89
CA VAL A 61 -15.79 -9.19 1.84
C VAL A 61 -15.77 -8.63 3.26
N TRP A 62 -14.65 -8.06 3.69
CA TRP A 62 -14.52 -7.38 4.98
C TRP A 62 -15.56 -6.26 5.12
N ARG A 63 -15.62 -5.33 4.15
CA ARG A 63 -16.52 -4.18 4.16
C ARG A 63 -18.00 -4.56 4.05
N GLN A 64 -18.31 -5.69 3.43
CA GLN A 64 -19.68 -6.23 3.32
C GLN A 64 -20.19 -6.89 4.61
N GLY A 65 -19.55 -6.60 5.73
CA GLY A 65 -20.03 -6.98 7.05
C GLY A 65 -19.51 -8.32 7.56
N ALA A 66 -18.31 -8.75 7.12
CA ALA A 66 -17.67 -9.94 7.67
C ALA A 66 -17.65 -9.95 9.21
N PRO A 67 -17.33 -8.85 9.93
CA PRO A 67 -17.40 -8.82 11.39
C PRO A 67 -18.77 -9.16 11.96
N LYS A 68 -19.83 -8.58 11.39
CA LYS A 68 -21.22 -8.86 11.84
C LYS A 68 -21.60 -10.32 11.60
N LYS A 69 -21.25 -10.87 10.44
CA LYS A 69 -21.51 -12.27 10.10
C LYS A 69 -20.79 -13.23 11.03
N ILE A 70 -19.52 -12.95 11.38
CA ILE A 70 -18.74 -13.76 12.31
C ILE A 70 -19.36 -13.68 13.74
N SER A 71 -19.77 -12.50 14.19
CA SER A 71 -20.41 -12.34 15.50
C SER A 71 -21.73 -13.11 15.60
N ALA A 72 -22.46 -13.28 14.50
CA ALA A 72 -23.73 -14.02 14.45
C ALA A 72 -23.58 -15.54 14.37
N LEU A 73 -22.36 -16.08 14.23
CA LEU A 73 -22.14 -17.51 14.19
C LEU A 73 -22.59 -18.20 15.49
N LYS A 74 -23.14 -19.40 15.38
CA LYS A 74 -23.49 -20.26 16.53
C LYS A 74 -22.27 -21.09 16.94
N THR A 75 -21.25 -20.41 17.52
CA THR A 75 -20.00 -21.03 17.95
C THR A 75 -19.49 -20.36 19.23
N SER A 76 -18.42 -20.87 19.82
CA SER A 76 -17.87 -20.32 21.07
C SER A 76 -17.37 -18.87 20.92
N LYS A 77 -17.25 -18.17 22.04
CA LYS A 77 -16.72 -16.80 22.07
C LYS A 77 -15.27 -16.77 21.57
N GLU A 78 -14.49 -17.75 21.97
CA GLU A 78 -13.07 -17.93 21.62
C GLU A 78 -12.90 -18.12 20.11
N GLU A 79 -13.72 -18.99 19.50
CA GLU A 79 -13.70 -19.20 18.05
C GLU A 79 -14.10 -17.94 17.27
N LYS A 80 -15.12 -17.20 17.75
CA LYS A 80 -15.49 -15.91 17.13
C LYS A 80 -14.34 -14.91 17.15
N VAL A 81 -13.63 -14.81 18.29
CA VAL A 81 -12.45 -13.94 18.42
C VAL A 81 -11.36 -14.38 17.44
N GLN A 82 -11.09 -15.68 17.34
CA GLN A 82 -10.11 -16.22 16.40
C GLN A 82 -10.48 -15.94 14.94
N TYR A 83 -11.74 -16.20 14.56
CA TYR A 83 -12.20 -15.93 13.19
C TYR A 83 -12.17 -14.44 12.85
N MET A 84 -12.50 -13.59 13.83
CA MET A 84 -12.45 -12.15 13.69
C MET A 84 -11.02 -11.66 13.47
N ARG A 85 -10.04 -12.21 14.23
CA ARG A 85 -8.62 -11.92 14.04
C ARG A 85 -8.14 -12.33 12.67
N GLN A 86 -8.45 -13.56 12.24
CA GLN A 86 -8.08 -14.06 10.93
C GLN A 86 -8.65 -13.20 9.78
N ALA A 87 -9.92 -12.79 9.90
CA ALA A 87 -10.56 -11.93 8.92
C ALA A 87 -9.93 -10.53 8.87
N LEU A 88 -9.65 -9.96 10.06
CA LEU A 88 -9.01 -8.64 10.17
C LEU A 88 -7.59 -8.66 9.60
N ASP A 89 -6.78 -9.65 9.97
CA ASP A 89 -5.39 -9.76 9.51
C ASP A 89 -5.33 -9.92 7.99
N GLY A 90 -6.15 -10.81 7.41
CA GLY A 90 -6.20 -10.99 5.96
C GLY A 90 -6.69 -9.75 5.22
N ALA A 91 -7.72 -9.07 5.74
CA ALA A 91 -8.23 -7.85 5.11
C ALA A 91 -7.23 -6.67 5.24
N ALA A 92 -6.52 -6.55 6.36
CA ALA A 92 -5.50 -5.53 6.58
C ALA A 92 -4.28 -5.75 5.67
N GLU A 93 -3.84 -7.00 5.50
CA GLU A 93 -2.83 -7.38 4.53
C GLU A 93 -3.22 -6.99 3.10
N ALA A 94 -4.43 -7.37 2.70
CA ALA A 94 -4.95 -7.04 1.37
C ALA A 94 -5.01 -5.53 1.15
N GLN A 95 -5.48 -4.76 2.15
CA GLN A 95 -5.52 -3.29 2.08
C GLN A 95 -4.11 -2.70 2.00
N PHE A 96 -3.14 -3.24 2.75
CA PHE A 96 -1.74 -2.82 2.67
C PHE A 96 -1.19 -3.00 1.25
N HIS A 97 -1.35 -4.18 0.65
CA HIS A 97 -0.89 -4.43 -0.72
C HIS A 97 -1.60 -3.54 -1.76
N LEU A 98 -2.87 -3.20 -1.55
CA LEU A 98 -3.56 -2.23 -2.40
C LEU A 98 -2.95 -0.82 -2.27
N SER A 99 -2.45 -0.45 -1.09
CA SER A 99 -1.78 0.83 -0.87
C SER A 99 -0.40 0.91 -1.57
N GLU A 100 0.27 -0.23 -1.76
CA GLU A 100 1.55 -0.32 -2.47
C GLU A 100 1.47 0.15 -3.95
N TYR A 101 0.29 0.12 -4.56
CA TYR A 101 0.11 0.68 -5.92
C TYR A 101 0.24 2.21 -5.92
N ALA A 102 -0.32 2.88 -4.89
CA ALA A 102 -0.17 4.32 -4.75
C ALA A 102 1.28 4.70 -4.38
N PHE A 103 1.98 3.87 -3.60
CA PHE A 103 3.40 4.02 -3.32
C PHE A 103 4.24 3.90 -4.60
N ALA A 104 3.94 2.92 -5.45
CA ALA A 104 4.62 2.79 -6.74
C ALA A 104 4.40 4.01 -7.65
N ASP A 105 3.22 4.64 -7.60
CA ASP A 105 2.97 5.89 -8.33
C ASP A 105 3.75 7.07 -7.74
N PHE A 106 3.92 7.13 -6.41
CA PHE A 106 4.79 8.10 -5.75
C PHE A 106 6.25 7.94 -6.20
N GLN A 107 6.77 6.71 -6.27
CA GLN A 107 8.14 6.44 -6.71
C GLN A 107 8.42 6.83 -8.16
N LYS A 108 7.41 6.79 -9.04
CA LYS A 108 7.56 7.17 -10.47
C LYS A 108 7.74 8.68 -10.70
N VAL A 109 7.40 9.52 -9.73
CA VAL A 109 7.52 10.97 -9.87
C VAL A 109 8.95 11.38 -9.54
N ALA A 110 9.83 11.33 -10.55
CA ALA A 110 11.24 11.67 -10.43
C ALA A 110 11.47 13.18 -10.39
N PHE A 111 12.54 13.60 -9.71
CA PHE A 111 12.99 14.99 -9.64
C PHE A 111 13.34 15.52 -11.05
N PRO A 112 12.87 16.73 -11.46
CA PRO A 112 13.15 17.28 -12.76
C PRO A 112 14.60 17.79 -12.83
N GLN A 113 15.31 17.40 -13.87
CA GLN A 113 16.68 17.87 -14.08
C GLN A 113 16.70 19.25 -14.76
N TYR A 114 17.45 20.19 -14.18
CA TYR A 114 17.72 21.46 -14.84
C TYR A 114 18.75 21.29 -15.97
N LYS A 115 18.46 21.83 -17.16
CA LYS A 115 19.32 21.76 -18.36
C LYS A 115 19.53 23.14 -19.00
N GLY A 116 19.35 24.22 -18.27
CA GLY A 116 19.29 25.59 -18.80
C GLY A 116 20.60 26.37 -18.85
N GLY A 117 21.74 25.82 -18.38
CA GLY A 117 23.01 26.53 -18.29
C GLY A 117 23.02 27.64 -17.23
N LYS A 118 23.95 28.61 -17.32
CA LYS A 118 24.23 29.64 -16.29
C LYS A 118 23.30 30.87 -16.32
N SER A 119 22.16 30.82 -16.94
CA SER A 119 21.28 31.98 -17.05
C SER A 119 20.30 32.05 -15.87
N MET A 120 20.39 33.12 -15.06
CA MET A 120 19.46 33.43 -13.96
C MET A 120 18.00 33.39 -14.40
N ALA A 121 17.69 34.01 -15.53
CA ALA A 121 16.32 34.02 -16.08
C ALA A 121 15.82 32.59 -16.40
N ARG A 122 16.70 31.70 -16.86
CA ARG A 122 16.35 30.31 -17.15
C ARG A 122 16.19 29.49 -15.88
N ILE A 123 17.05 29.70 -14.84
CA ILE A 123 16.94 29.05 -13.53
C ILE A 123 15.59 29.43 -12.91
N LYS A 124 15.28 30.73 -12.86
CA LYS A 124 14.00 31.21 -12.32
C LYS A 124 12.82 30.65 -13.09
N LYS A 125 12.86 30.64 -14.43
CA LYS A 125 11.79 30.07 -15.25
C LYS A 125 11.60 28.58 -14.96
N TRP A 126 12.69 27.80 -14.83
CA TRP A 126 12.62 26.38 -14.47
C TRP A 126 12.06 26.18 -13.07
N SER A 127 12.50 26.93 -12.10
CA SER A 127 12.00 26.89 -10.71
C SER A 127 10.50 27.17 -10.67
N ASP A 128 10.06 28.25 -11.32
CA ASP A 128 8.64 28.65 -11.32
C ASP A 128 7.73 27.70 -12.12
N SER A 129 8.30 26.92 -13.05
CA SER A 129 7.54 25.99 -13.89
C SER A 129 7.75 24.51 -13.52
N GLU A 130 8.89 23.95 -13.89
CA GLU A 130 9.12 22.49 -13.80
C GLU A 130 9.27 22.01 -12.35
N PHE A 131 10.07 22.71 -11.54
CA PHE A 131 10.29 22.35 -10.15
C PHE A 131 9.00 22.51 -9.33
N LYS A 132 8.31 23.65 -9.46
CA LYS A 132 7.04 23.89 -8.75
C LYS A 132 5.96 22.88 -9.12
N LYS A 133 5.85 22.52 -10.40
CA LYS A 133 4.93 21.48 -10.87
C LYS A 133 5.30 20.10 -10.30
N TRP A 134 6.60 19.79 -10.23
CA TRP A 134 7.06 18.56 -9.64
C TRP A 134 6.70 18.48 -8.15
N VAL A 135 6.95 19.54 -7.37
CA VAL A 135 6.59 19.60 -5.95
C VAL A 135 5.10 19.33 -5.76
N GLN A 136 4.25 20.02 -6.52
CA GLN A 136 2.80 19.85 -6.44
C GLN A 136 2.36 18.43 -6.79
N ARG A 137 2.92 17.86 -7.86
CA ARG A 137 2.63 16.50 -8.29
C ARG A 137 3.10 15.47 -7.27
N LYS A 138 4.35 15.62 -6.77
CA LYS A 138 4.94 14.70 -5.77
C LYS A 138 4.15 14.73 -4.47
N GLN A 139 3.76 15.90 -3.98
CA GLN A 139 2.89 16.06 -2.81
C GLN A 139 1.51 15.44 -3.04
N GLY A 140 0.94 15.58 -4.23
CA GLY A 140 -0.36 14.99 -4.58
C GLY A 140 -0.36 13.47 -4.49
N VAL A 141 0.65 12.80 -5.08
CA VAL A 141 0.78 11.34 -5.01
C VAL A 141 1.16 10.85 -3.62
N LEU A 142 1.96 11.62 -2.85
CA LEU A 142 2.29 11.32 -1.46
C LEU A 142 1.04 11.31 -0.59
N ARG A 143 0.22 12.38 -0.64
CA ARG A 143 -1.05 12.45 0.12
C ARG A 143 -2.00 11.33 -0.23
N LYS A 144 -2.06 10.94 -1.51
CA LYS A 144 -2.89 9.81 -1.94
C LYS A 144 -2.41 8.50 -1.33
N ALA A 145 -1.11 8.23 -1.39
CA ALA A 145 -0.52 7.02 -0.82
C ALA A 145 -0.69 6.98 0.72
N GLU A 146 -0.46 8.11 1.41
CA GLU A 146 -0.70 8.25 2.84
C GLU A 146 -2.15 7.94 3.20
N ALA A 147 -3.12 8.50 2.45
CA ALA A 147 -4.53 8.24 2.67
C ALA A 147 -4.88 6.75 2.45
N ASP A 148 -4.22 6.06 1.52
CA ASP A 148 -4.41 4.64 1.29
C ASP A 148 -3.83 3.79 2.44
N TYR A 149 -2.63 4.11 2.96
CA TYR A 149 -2.08 3.44 4.14
C TYR A 149 -2.87 3.74 5.42
N ALA A 150 -3.43 4.95 5.56
CA ALA A 150 -4.30 5.29 6.67
C ALA A 150 -5.56 4.40 6.75
N LYS A 151 -6.00 3.81 5.63
CA LYS A 151 -7.09 2.83 5.63
C LYS A 151 -6.71 1.58 6.41
N VAL A 152 -5.44 1.12 6.33
CA VAL A 152 -4.94 -0.02 7.12
C VAL A 152 -4.95 0.31 8.61
N ALA A 153 -4.46 1.50 8.98
CA ALA A 153 -4.43 1.95 10.37
C ALA A 153 -5.84 2.04 11.00
N LYS A 154 -6.85 2.38 10.19
CA LYS A 154 -8.26 2.49 10.62
C LYS A 154 -8.99 1.15 10.66
N MET A 155 -8.39 0.06 10.16
CA MET A 155 -9.03 -1.26 10.21
C MET A 155 -8.97 -1.81 11.63
N THR A 156 -10.13 -1.76 12.29
CA THR A 156 -10.32 -2.24 13.66
C THR A 156 -11.65 -2.99 13.74
N VAL A 157 -11.77 -3.83 14.76
CA VAL A 157 -13.03 -4.52 15.07
C VAL A 157 -13.15 -4.74 16.58
N ASN A 158 -14.34 -4.61 17.12
CA ASN A 158 -14.60 -4.89 18.52
C ASN A 158 -14.98 -6.35 18.71
N ALA A 159 -14.29 -7.03 19.62
CA ALA A 159 -14.61 -8.37 20.09
C ALA A 159 -14.97 -8.27 21.58
N GLY A 160 -16.25 -8.04 21.88
CA GLY A 160 -16.71 -7.63 23.21
C GLY A 160 -16.18 -6.23 23.55
N GLU A 161 -15.55 -6.08 24.70
CA GLU A 161 -14.96 -4.82 25.17
C GLU A 161 -13.58 -4.51 24.57
N VAL A 162 -12.97 -5.48 23.89
CA VAL A 162 -11.62 -5.34 23.33
C VAL A 162 -11.68 -4.91 21.89
N GLN A 163 -11.05 -3.76 21.57
CA GLN A 163 -10.80 -3.36 20.19
C GLN A 163 -9.58 -4.10 19.63
N MET A 164 -9.80 -4.90 18.61
CA MET A 164 -8.75 -5.64 17.92
C MET A 164 -8.20 -4.83 16.74
N LYS A 165 -6.89 -4.93 16.55
CA LYS A 165 -6.11 -4.31 15.47
C LYS A 165 -5.17 -5.34 14.86
N SER A 166 -4.82 -5.17 13.60
CA SER A 166 -3.77 -5.96 12.97
C SER A 166 -2.43 -5.23 13.10
N ALA A 167 -1.77 -5.40 14.25
CA ALA A 167 -0.54 -4.69 14.57
C ALA A 167 0.56 -4.84 13.49
N PRO A 168 0.84 -6.02 12.93
CA PRO A 168 1.86 -6.15 11.88
C PRO A 168 1.61 -5.26 10.68
N TRP A 169 0.36 -5.23 10.19
CA TRP A 169 0.01 -4.44 9.01
C TRP A 169 -0.09 -2.94 9.30
N GLN A 170 -0.49 -2.56 10.51
CA GLN A 170 -0.47 -1.15 10.93
C GLN A 170 0.97 -0.62 11.05
N ILE A 171 1.89 -1.41 11.61
CA ILE A 171 3.32 -1.07 11.67
C ILE A 171 3.91 -0.97 10.27
N ALA A 172 3.62 -1.94 9.39
CA ALA A 172 4.07 -1.91 8.00
C ALA A 172 3.58 -0.64 7.26
N ALA A 173 2.31 -0.28 7.43
CA ALA A 173 1.74 0.92 6.82
C ALA A 173 2.39 2.21 7.36
N ALA A 174 2.61 2.30 8.66
CA ALA A 174 3.29 3.45 9.28
C ALA A 174 4.76 3.56 8.81
N SER A 175 5.48 2.43 8.75
CA SER A 175 6.86 2.38 8.24
C SER A 175 6.92 2.85 6.78
N ARG A 176 6.01 2.38 5.93
CA ARG A 176 5.97 2.79 4.52
C ARG A 176 5.64 4.27 4.35
N THR A 177 4.74 4.80 5.18
CA THR A 177 4.46 6.24 5.21
C THR A 177 5.71 7.04 5.60
N GLY A 178 6.43 6.63 6.63
CA GLY A 178 7.71 7.26 7.03
C GLY A 178 8.77 7.20 5.92
N GLU A 179 8.87 6.09 5.20
CA GLU A 179 9.77 5.93 4.06
C GLU A 179 9.43 6.93 2.92
N MET A 180 8.15 7.14 2.62
CA MET A 180 7.75 8.14 1.61
C MET A 180 8.17 9.55 1.97
N TYR A 181 7.95 9.97 3.23
CA TYR A 181 8.36 11.30 3.69
C TYR A 181 9.88 11.46 3.66
N ARG A 182 10.62 10.45 4.09
CA ARG A 182 12.07 10.44 4.02
C ARG A 182 12.56 10.55 2.58
N SER A 183 12.05 9.70 1.68
CA SER A 183 12.39 9.73 0.25
C SER A 183 12.11 11.10 -0.39
N PHE A 184 11.00 11.74 -0.01
CA PHE A 184 10.67 13.08 -0.50
C PHE A 184 11.69 14.13 -0.05
N VAL A 185 12.11 14.09 1.22
CA VAL A 185 13.14 15.00 1.75
C VAL A 185 14.49 14.71 1.12
N ASP A 186 14.86 13.44 0.98
CA ASP A 186 16.13 13.03 0.37
C ASP A 186 16.22 13.46 -1.11
N GLU A 187 15.12 13.39 -1.88
CA GLU A 187 15.09 13.89 -3.25
C GLU A 187 15.37 15.39 -3.35
N PHE A 188 15.00 16.18 -2.34
CA PHE A 188 15.36 17.60 -2.27
C PHE A 188 16.83 17.81 -1.89
N ARG A 189 17.29 17.12 -0.84
CA ARG A 189 18.64 17.27 -0.32
C ARG A 189 19.68 16.82 -1.36
N ASP A 190 19.40 15.72 -2.04
CA ASP A 190 20.32 15.07 -2.98
C ASP A 190 20.03 15.50 -4.43
N ALA A 191 19.24 16.57 -4.63
CA ALA A 191 18.94 17.12 -5.95
C ALA A 191 20.23 17.46 -6.70
N PRO A 192 20.41 16.97 -7.94
CA PRO A 192 21.66 17.19 -8.68
C PRO A 192 21.81 18.65 -9.03
N ILE A 193 22.85 19.30 -8.49
CA ILE A 193 23.22 20.67 -8.85
C ILE A 193 24.06 20.63 -10.13
N PRO A 194 23.64 21.30 -11.23
CA PRO A 194 24.42 21.38 -12.44
C PRO A 194 25.80 22.00 -12.19
N ARG A 195 26.87 21.42 -12.76
CA ARG A 195 28.26 21.88 -12.54
C ARG A 195 28.46 23.35 -12.84
N GLU A 196 27.68 23.90 -13.76
CA GLU A 196 27.72 25.32 -14.14
C GLU A 196 27.20 26.22 -13.02
N ILE A 197 26.27 25.74 -12.22
CA ILE A 197 25.68 26.44 -11.06
C ILE A 197 26.56 26.25 -9.84
N GLU A 198 27.04 25.02 -9.60
CA GLU A 198 27.91 24.68 -8.46
C GLU A 198 29.17 25.52 -8.37
N ARG A 199 29.72 25.97 -9.52
CA ARG A 199 30.93 26.78 -9.63
C ARG A 199 30.69 28.31 -9.52
N ASP A 200 29.44 28.72 -9.43
CA ASP A 200 29.04 30.13 -9.38
C ASP A 200 28.30 30.39 -8.06
N PRO A 201 28.90 31.05 -7.06
CA PRO A 201 28.29 31.21 -5.75
C PRO A 201 26.94 31.92 -5.78
N GLU A 202 26.79 32.95 -6.64
CA GLU A 202 25.50 33.68 -6.74
C GLU A 202 24.39 32.80 -7.34
N LEU A 203 24.72 31.95 -8.29
CA LEU A 203 23.77 31.00 -8.90
C LEU A 203 23.45 29.83 -7.94
N TYR A 204 24.45 29.41 -7.15
CA TYR A 204 24.30 28.33 -6.17
C TYR A 204 23.29 28.70 -5.07
N ASP A 205 23.37 29.91 -4.55
CA ASP A 205 22.47 30.39 -3.49
C ASP A 205 21.02 30.58 -3.94
N ILE A 206 20.80 30.63 -5.27
CA ILE A 206 19.47 30.85 -5.85
C ILE A 206 18.84 29.53 -6.34
N TYR A 207 19.68 28.56 -6.72
CA TYR A 207 19.22 27.24 -7.18
C TYR A 207 18.70 26.37 -6.04
#